data_83ec61d1f56fd15bff9cbc3d5372b6ee
#
_entry.id   83ec61d1f56fd15bff9cbc3d5372b6ee
#
_cell.length_a   1.000
_cell.length_b   1.000
_cell.length_c   1.000
_cell.angle_alpha   90.00
_cell.angle_beta   90.00
_cell.angle_gamma   90.00
#
_symmetry.space_group_name_H-M   'P 1'
#
loop_
_entity.id
_entity.type
_entity.pdbx_description
1 polymer ?
#
loop_
_entity_poly.entity_id
_entity_poly.type
_entity_poly.pdbx_seq_one_letter_code
_entity_poly.pdbx_strand_id
1 'polypeptide(L)'
;MIVVNARFLTQRTTGIQRFAIEITRELLALRSDVALAVPNGPIDTAGLDPSRITRVGRTRGHAWEQIDLPLFARRRRALLLNLASTGPIGYRPQISTHHDITYVRHPESFGRRFRAVYGLVVPRLIAHSDALLTVSEFSRGEIARHFGVDPRRFTVIHNGADARFHPGEAAAGRPYLLAVSSPNAHKNFARMLSAFGRFAETHPDVELRVVGSQTNSFARQRYEDSPARVRFLGRIDDDELTTLYRGALAFVFPSLYEGFGIPPLEAQQCGCPVIAARAASMPEVLASSAVYVDPYDEIDLADAMARVVDDPTLRAHLVAAGLTNAERFSWRTSAERVSAVIDDLLAGGGGGTAVVDGPVKASASPRSGA
;
A
#
# COMPACT_ATOMS: atom_id res chain seq x y z
N MET A 1 8.17 26.98 4.19
CA MET A 1 6.85 26.61 3.63
C MET A 1 6.98 25.34 2.83
N ILE A 2 6.07 24.39 3.01
CA ILE A 2 6.03 23.11 2.32
C ILE A 2 4.82 23.10 1.41
N VAL A 3 4.99 22.64 0.16
CA VAL A 3 3.90 22.43 -0.79
C VAL A 3 3.79 20.95 -1.11
N VAL A 4 2.67 20.35 -0.80
CA VAL A 4 2.35 18.97 -1.21
C VAL A 4 1.83 18.98 -2.64
N ASN A 5 2.42 18.16 -3.51
CA ASN A 5 1.88 17.82 -4.81
C ASN A 5 0.60 16.97 -4.60
N ALA A 6 -0.53 17.62 -4.50
CA ALA A 6 -1.81 16.97 -4.19
C ALA A 6 -2.60 16.57 -5.45
N ARG A 7 -1.91 16.30 -6.58
CA ARG A 7 -2.53 15.73 -7.78
C ARG A 7 -3.25 14.40 -7.51
N PHE A 8 -2.84 13.66 -6.48
CA PHE A 8 -3.51 12.43 -6.06
C PHE A 8 -5.00 12.62 -5.74
N LEU A 9 -5.44 13.83 -5.35
CA LEU A 9 -6.85 14.16 -5.11
C LEU A 9 -7.70 14.23 -6.40
N THR A 10 -7.07 14.20 -7.57
CA THR A 10 -7.77 14.09 -8.87
C THR A 10 -7.90 12.66 -9.35
N GLN A 11 -7.41 11.69 -8.60
CA GLN A 11 -7.31 10.29 -8.99
C GLN A 11 -8.21 9.43 -8.10
N ARG A 12 -8.55 8.26 -8.60
CA ARG A 12 -9.22 7.25 -7.78
C ARG A 12 -8.29 6.74 -6.70
N THR A 13 -8.82 6.54 -5.50
CA THR A 13 -8.05 6.03 -4.38
C THR A 13 -7.61 4.58 -4.63
N THR A 14 -6.30 4.39 -4.54
CA THR A 14 -5.60 3.10 -4.48
C THR A 14 -4.63 3.16 -3.30
N GLY A 15 -3.82 2.14 -3.06
CA GLY A 15 -2.83 2.17 -1.97
C GLY A 15 -1.90 3.39 -2.00
N ILE A 16 -1.47 3.82 -3.20
CA ILE A 16 -0.61 5.00 -3.38
C ILE A 16 -1.34 6.29 -2.98
N GLN A 17 -2.60 6.46 -3.43
CA GLN A 17 -3.39 7.64 -3.06
C GLN A 17 -3.74 7.62 -1.57
N ARG A 18 -4.05 6.45 -0.98
CA ARG A 18 -4.30 6.31 0.45
C ARG A 18 -3.07 6.75 1.26
N PHE A 19 -1.88 6.26 0.93
CA PHE A 19 -0.65 6.76 1.56
C PHE A 19 -0.53 8.27 1.48
N ALA A 20 -0.70 8.86 0.29
CA ALA A 20 -0.57 10.30 0.11
C ALA A 20 -1.61 11.10 0.90
N ILE A 21 -2.86 10.62 0.96
CA ILE A 21 -3.95 11.25 1.73
C ILE A 21 -3.64 11.19 3.23
N GLU A 22 -3.32 10.00 3.76
CA GLU A 22 -3.14 9.82 5.20
C GLU A 22 -1.88 10.54 5.71
N ILE A 23 -0.75 10.44 5.00
CA ILE A 23 0.46 11.22 5.34
C ILE A 23 0.16 12.73 5.29
N THR A 24 -0.60 13.19 4.29
CA THR A 24 -0.96 14.61 4.20
C THR A 24 -1.86 15.03 5.36
N ARG A 25 -2.85 14.21 5.74
CA ARG A 25 -3.76 14.47 6.86
C ARG A 25 -2.98 14.65 8.16
N GLU A 26 -2.10 13.72 8.46
CA GLU A 26 -1.28 13.76 9.67
C GLU A 26 -0.26 14.92 9.64
N LEU A 27 0.35 15.21 8.48
CA LEU A 27 1.24 16.37 8.36
C LEU A 27 0.51 17.71 8.59
N LEU A 28 -0.72 17.85 8.12
CA LEU A 28 -1.54 19.05 8.39
C LEU A 28 -1.87 19.21 9.88
N ALA A 29 -2.00 18.11 10.62
CA ALA A 29 -2.17 18.12 12.07
C ALA A 29 -0.87 18.43 12.83
N LEU A 30 0.27 18.02 12.28
CA LEU A 30 1.60 18.24 12.86
C LEU A 30 2.16 19.63 12.60
N ARG A 31 1.84 20.24 11.44
CA ARG A 31 2.55 21.40 10.89
C ARG A 31 1.59 22.46 10.33
N SER A 32 1.83 23.72 10.71
CA SER A 32 1.07 24.85 10.18
C SER A 32 1.60 25.38 8.83
N ASP A 33 2.83 25.02 8.44
CA ASP A 33 3.54 25.53 7.26
C ASP A 33 3.35 24.67 5.99
N VAL A 34 2.37 23.73 6.00
CA VAL A 34 2.03 22.83 4.87
C VAL A 34 0.84 23.40 4.10
N ALA A 35 0.94 23.47 2.78
CA ALA A 35 -0.13 23.78 1.84
C ALA A 35 -0.22 22.72 0.74
N LEU A 36 -1.42 22.52 0.18
CA LEU A 36 -1.66 21.57 -0.88
C LEU A 36 -1.84 22.30 -2.21
N ALA A 37 -1.11 21.89 -3.24
CA ALA A 37 -1.32 22.37 -4.60
C ALA A 37 -2.04 21.30 -5.44
N VAL A 38 -3.14 21.69 -6.09
CA VAL A 38 -3.93 20.83 -6.97
C VAL A 38 -4.13 21.48 -8.34
N PRO A 39 -4.26 20.71 -9.44
CA PRO A 39 -4.66 21.27 -10.73
C PRO A 39 -6.11 21.77 -10.68
N ASN A 40 -6.47 22.67 -11.61
CA ASN A 40 -7.85 23.08 -11.79
C ASN A 40 -8.71 21.90 -12.29
N GLY A 41 -9.92 21.77 -11.73
CA GLY A 41 -10.89 20.75 -12.09
C GLY A 41 -11.45 20.02 -10.86
N PRO A 42 -12.24 18.95 -11.06
CA PRO A 42 -12.80 18.17 -9.98
C PRO A 42 -11.69 17.51 -9.15
N ILE A 43 -11.85 17.53 -7.83
CA ILE A 43 -11.02 16.81 -6.86
C ILE A 43 -11.95 16.17 -5.83
N ASP A 44 -11.51 15.05 -5.27
CA ASP A 44 -12.03 14.51 -4.03
C ASP A 44 -11.09 14.97 -2.91
N THR A 45 -11.60 15.77 -1.98
CA THR A 45 -10.80 16.29 -0.87
C THR A 45 -10.40 15.22 0.13
N ALA A 46 -11.05 14.06 0.11
CA ALA A 46 -10.84 12.96 1.06
C ALA A 46 -10.90 13.41 2.54
N GLY A 47 -11.74 14.42 2.84
CA GLY A 47 -11.86 15.00 4.18
C GLY A 47 -10.69 15.89 4.61
N LEU A 48 -9.78 16.26 3.72
CA LEU A 48 -8.74 17.26 4.01
C LEU A 48 -9.32 18.66 4.04
N ASP A 49 -8.75 19.54 4.89
CA ASP A 49 -9.20 20.92 5.05
C ASP A 49 -9.11 21.71 3.73
N PRO A 50 -10.25 22.15 3.16
CA PRO A 50 -10.27 22.88 1.89
C PRO A 50 -9.50 24.21 1.95
N SER A 51 -9.36 24.83 3.12
CA SER A 51 -8.62 26.09 3.29
C SER A 51 -7.13 25.94 3.02
N ARG A 52 -6.61 24.74 3.12
CA ARG A 52 -5.20 24.41 2.84
C ARG A 52 -4.96 24.05 1.37
N ILE A 53 -6.01 23.96 0.55
CA ILE A 53 -5.95 23.55 -0.84
C ILE A 53 -5.91 24.78 -1.75
N THR A 54 -4.85 24.89 -2.56
CA THR A 54 -4.69 25.94 -3.58
C THR A 54 -4.79 25.32 -4.98
N ARG A 55 -5.72 25.82 -5.78
CA ARG A 55 -5.83 25.47 -7.20
C ARG A 55 -4.78 26.23 -8.02
N VAL A 56 -4.02 25.52 -8.85
CA VAL A 56 -2.84 26.04 -9.53
C VAL A 56 -2.87 25.71 -11.01
N GLY A 57 -2.54 26.73 -11.84
CA GLY A 57 -2.23 26.53 -13.25
C GLY A 57 -3.43 26.27 -14.15
N ARG A 58 -3.15 25.88 -15.39
CA ARG A 58 -4.12 25.62 -16.46
C ARG A 58 -4.00 24.23 -17.09
N THR A 59 -2.84 23.59 -16.92
CA THR A 59 -2.60 22.26 -17.47
C THR A 59 -3.13 21.17 -16.52
N ARG A 60 -3.09 19.90 -16.93
CA ARG A 60 -3.58 18.76 -16.16
C ARG A 60 -2.60 17.60 -16.22
N GLY A 61 -2.79 16.62 -15.30
CA GLY A 61 -2.01 15.39 -15.28
C GLY A 61 -0.51 15.64 -15.11
N HIS A 62 0.32 14.90 -15.83
CA HIS A 62 1.77 15.05 -15.75
C HIS A 62 2.29 16.37 -16.34
N ALA A 63 1.61 16.98 -17.30
CA ALA A 63 1.97 18.30 -17.79
C ALA A 63 1.88 19.37 -16.70
N TRP A 64 0.86 19.28 -15.83
CA TRP A 64 0.73 20.16 -14.68
C TRP A 64 1.88 19.98 -13.68
N GLU A 65 2.30 18.75 -13.42
CA GLU A 65 3.45 18.47 -12.56
C GLU A 65 4.77 19.02 -13.10
N GLN A 66 4.92 19.12 -14.43
CA GLN A 66 6.15 19.59 -15.04
C GLN A 66 6.17 21.10 -15.29
N ILE A 67 5.03 21.78 -15.37
CA ILE A 67 4.92 23.19 -15.76
C ILE A 67 4.34 24.04 -14.62
N ASP A 68 3.08 23.82 -14.25
CA ASP A 68 2.37 24.71 -13.33
C ASP A 68 2.85 24.57 -11.89
N LEU A 69 3.03 23.33 -11.43
CA LEU A 69 3.44 23.04 -10.05
C LEU A 69 4.82 23.62 -9.71
N PRO A 70 5.89 23.42 -10.51
CA PRO A 70 7.20 23.98 -10.20
C PRO A 70 7.23 25.51 -10.30
N LEU A 71 6.45 26.13 -11.19
CA LEU A 71 6.33 27.60 -11.26
C LEU A 71 5.68 28.15 -9.99
N PHE A 72 4.63 27.50 -9.49
CA PHE A 72 3.97 27.86 -8.25
C PHE A 72 4.90 27.71 -7.04
N ALA A 73 5.59 26.57 -6.95
CA ALA A 73 6.53 26.30 -5.85
C ALA A 73 7.71 27.27 -5.84
N ARG A 74 8.28 27.60 -7.00
CA ARG A 74 9.37 28.60 -7.14
C ARG A 74 8.98 29.98 -6.64
N ARG A 75 7.78 30.46 -7.01
CA ARG A 75 7.28 31.77 -6.55
C ARG A 75 7.13 31.84 -5.03
N ARG A 76 6.92 30.72 -4.36
CA ARG A 76 6.78 30.59 -2.91
C ARG A 76 8.07 30.17 -2.19
N ARG A 77 9.14 29.89 -2.92
CA ARG A 77 10.40 29.31 -2.38
C ARG A 77 10.12 28.07 -1.51
N ALA A 78 9.20 27.22 -1.97
CA ALA A 78 8.69 26.12 -1.19
C ALA A 78 9.55 24.83 -1.35
N LEU A 79 9.68 24.05 -0.28
CA LEU A 79 10.04 22.65 -0.37
C LEU A 79 8.85 21.88 -0.95
N LEU A 80 9.06 21.12 -2.02
CA LEU A 80 8.01 20.34 -2.66
C LEU A 80 8.01 18.91 -2.14
N LEU A 81 6.86 18.41 -1.71
CA LEU A 81 6.65 17.05 -1.25
C LEU A 81 5.80 16.27 -2.25
N ASN A 82 6.39 15.24 -2.88
CA ASN A 82 5.73 14.38 -3.85
C ASN A 82 5.49 12.99 -3.22
N LEU A 83 4.23 12.66 -2.89
CA LEU A 83 3.85 11.45 -2.17
C LEU A 83 3.34 10.31 -3.06
N ALA A 84 3.14 10.57 -4.38
CA ALA A 84 2.49 9.62 -5.30
C ALA A 84 3.38 9.25 -6.51
N SER A 85 4.65 8.94 -6.28
CA SER A 85 5.65 8.43 -7.23
C SER A 85 6.03 9.34 -8.39
N THR A 86 5.34 10.46 -8.61
CA THR A 86 5.66 11.44 -9.68
C THR A 86 5.72 12.86 -9.15
N GLY A 87 6.47 13.70 -9.86
CA GLY A 87 6.69 15.10 -9.52
C GLY A 87 7.48 15.81 -10.63
N PRO A 88 7.82 17.11 -10.46
CA PRO A 88 8.55 17.87 -11.45
C PRO A 88 10.04 17.47 -11.50
N ILE A 89 10.51 17.09 -12.69
CA ILE A 89 11.88 16.62 -12.90
C ILE A 89 12.93 17.71 -12.62
N GLY A 90 12.60 18.96 -12.94
CA GLY A 90 13.56 20.09 -12.89
C GLY A 90 13.35 21.04 -11.71
N TYR A 91 12.77 20.60 -10.61
CA TYR A 91 12.55 21.40 -9.41
C TYR A 91 13.37 20.93 -8.23
N ARG A 92 13.90 21.90 -7.47
CA ARG A 92 14.55 21.71 -6.17
C ARG A 92 14.29 22.94 -5.28
N PRO A 93 14.16 22.78 -3.93
CA PRO A 93 14.27 21.52 -3.17
C PRO A 93 13.00 20.68 -3.24
N GLN A 94 13.15 19.34 -3.33
CA GLN A 94 12.01 18.43 -3.32
C GLN A 94 12.32 17.08 -2.65
N ILE A 95 11.28 16.51 -2.04
CA ILE A 95 11.23 15.14 -1.52
C ILE A 95 10.34 14.32 -2.45
N SER A 96 10.76 13.12 -2.82
CA SER A 96 9.97 12.24 -3.68
C SER A 96 9.81 10.85 -3.08
N THR A 97 8.57 10.36 -3.03
CA THR A 97 8.25 9.01 -2.59
C THR A 97 8.15 8.07 -3.78
N HIS A 98 8.80 6.91 -3.70
CA HIS A 98 8.69 5.83 -4.67
C HIS A 98 8.23 4.57 -3.94
N HIS A 99 6.99 4.12 -4.22
CA HIS A 99 6.36 3.04 -3.47
C HIS A 99 6.97 1.68 -3.81
N ASP A 100 7.16 1.40 -5.10
CA ASP A 100 7.73 0.17 -5.62
C ASP A 100 8.15 0.32 -7.09
N ILE A 101 8.61 -0.79 -7.68
CA ILE A 101 8.90 -0.92 -9.11
C ILE A 101 8.05 -2.02 -9.78
N THR A 102 6.82 -2.20 -9.34
CA THR A 102 5.89 -3.20 -9.91
C THR A 102 5.76 -3.04 -11.43
N TYR A 103 5.77 -1.81 -11.94
CA TYR A 103 5.70 -1.53 -13.38
C TYR A 103 6.94 -2.00 -14.17
N VAL A 104 8.04 -2.27 -13.48
CA VAL A 104 9.27 -2.86 -14.05
C VAL A 104 9.24 -4.38 -13.93
N ARG A 105 8.85 -4.91 -12.76
CA ARG A 105 8.84 -6.35 -12.46
C ARG A 105 7.69 -7.09 -13.14
N HIS A 106 6.54 -6.41 -13.26
CA HIS A 106 5.30 -6.92 -13.86
C HIS A 106 4.75 -5.95 -14.92
N PRO A 107 5.50 -5.71 -16.01
CA PRO A 107 5.15 -4.71 -17.03
C PRO A 107 3.82 -5.02 -17.73
N GLU A 108 3.40 -6.28 -17.76
CA GLU A 108 2.11 -6.73 -18.30
C GLU A 108 0.91 -6.15 -17.55
N SER A 109 1.09 -5.75 -16.29
CA SER A 109 0.03 -5.13 -15.47
C SER A 109 -0.20 -3.65 -15.80
N PHE A 110 0.62 -3.05 -16.67
CA PHE A 110 0.60 -1.60 -16.93
C PHE A 110 0.61 -1.26 -18.42
N GLY A 111 -0.19 -0.26 -18.79
CA GLY A 111 -0.26 0.20 -20.17
C GLY A 111 1.06 0.83 -20.66
N ARG A 112 1.30 0.78 -21.97
CA ARG A 112 2.53 1.31 -22.61
C ARG A 112 2.81 2.78 -22.28
N ARG A 113 1.76 3.63 -22.26
CA ARG A 113 1.90 5.07 -21.95
C ARG A 113 2.33 5.28 -20.49
N PHE A 114 1.76 4.54 -19.57
CA PHE A 114 2.13 4.59 -18.15
C PHE A 114 3.61 4.23 -17.99
N ARG A 115 4.05 3.11 -18.56
CA ARG A 115 5.44 2.65 -18.49
C ARG A 115 6.42 3.66 -19.12
N ALA A 116 6.05 4.30 -20.22
CA ALA A 116 6.90 5.32 -20.87
C ALA A 116 7.06 6.56 -19.96
N VAL A 117 5.96 7.05 -19.36
CA VAL A 117 6.02 8.20 -18.45
C VAL A 117 6.82 7.87 -17.20
N TYR A 118 6.56 6.73 -16.56
CA TYR A 118 7.28 6.32 -15.36
C TYR A 118 8.76 6.02 -15.64
N GLY A 119 9.08 5.38 -16.77
CA GLY A 119 10.46 5.14 -17.21
C GLY A 119 11.25 6.43 -17.49
N LEU A 120 10.56 7.53 -17.82
CA LEU A 120 11.18 8.84 -18.02
C LEU A 120 11.30 9.64 -16.70
N VAL A 121 10.21 9.67 -15.91
CA VAL A 121 10.08 10.57 -14.75
C VAL A 121 10.80 10.01 -13.52
N VAL A 122 10.57 8.73 -13.21
CA VAL A 122 11.05 8.12 -11.94
C VAL A 122 12.57 8.11 -11.83
N PRO A 123 13.36 7.69 -12.86
CA PRO A 123 14.83 7.71 -12.77
C PRO A 123 15.38 9.11 -12.50
N ARG A 124 14.75 10.14 -13.11
CA ARG A 124 15.16 11.53 -12.93
C ARG A 124 14.83 12.07 -11.55
N LEU A 125 13.67 11.71 -11.01
CA LEU A 125 13.31 12.08 -9.64
C LEU A 125 14.25 11.42 -8.63
N ILE A 126 14.56 10.13 -8.79
CA ILE A 126 15.52 9.42 -7.94
C ILE A 126 16.92 10.07 -8.00
N ALA A 127 17.35 10.50 -9.18
CA ALA A 127 18.65 11.13 -9.33
C ALA A 127 18.71 12.53 -8.71
N HIS A 128 17.63 13.32 -8.80
CA HIS A 128 17.66 14.75 -8.54
C HIS A 128 16.87 15.20 -7.32
N SER A 129 16.10 14.33 -6.64
CA SER A 129 15.44 14.71 -5.39
C SER A 129 16.42 14.84 -4.23
N ASP A 130 16.19 15.81 -3.36
CA ASP A 130 17.03 16.09 -2.20
C ASP A 130 16.90 15.02 -1.12
N ALA A 131 15.69 14.44 -0.97
CA ALA A 131 15.45 13.23 -0.19
C ALA A 131 14.50 12.29 -0.91
N LEU A 132 14.65 11.00 -0.64
CA LEU A 132 13.84 9.92 -1.22
C LEU A 132 13.12 9.16 -0.11
N LEU A 133 11.84 8.89 -0.33
CA LEU A 133 11.02 8.07 0.56
C LEU A 133 10.57 6.81 -0.16
N THR A 134 10.39 5.74 0.60
CA THR A 134 9.77 4.49 0.13
C THR A 134 8.97 3.85 1.26
N VAL A 135 8.23 2.77 0.97
CA VAL A 135 7.23 2.25 1.92
C VAL A 135 7.65 0.99 2.68
N SER A 136 8.76 0.37 2.31
CA SER A 136 9.29 -0.82 2.98
C SER A 136 10.80 -0.99 2.74
N GLU A 137 11.46 -1.78 3.55
CA GLU A 137 12.85 -2.19 3.35
C GLU A 137 13.01 -3.00 2.06
N PHE A 138 12.02 -3.85 1.77
CA PHE A 138 11.95 -4.57 0.49
C PHE A 138 11.96 -3.60 -0.69
N SER A 139 11.05 -2.61 -0.71
CA SER A 139 11.00 -1.60 -1.78
C SER A 139 12.28 -0.79 -1.86
N ARG A 140 12.88 -0.42 -0.73
CA ARG A 140 14.19 0.27 -0.67
C ARG A 140 15.26 -0.50 -1.42
N GLY A 141 15.37 -1.80 -1.13
CA GLY A 141 16.36 -2.68 -1.76
C GLY A 141 16.09 -2.88 -3.26
N GLU A 142 14.84 -3.08 -3.65
CA GLU A 142 14.43 -3.30 -5.03
C GLU A 142 14.64 -2.04 -5.90
N ILE A 143 14.23 -0.88 -5.41
CA ILE A 143 14.38 0.41 -6.11
C ILE A 143 15.87 0.75 -6.23
N ALA A 144 16.62 0.66 -5.14
CA ALA A 144 18.05 0.98 -5.12
C ALA A 144 18.85 0.09 -6.08
N ARG A 145 18.58 -1.23 -6.07
CA ARG A 145 19.23 -2.19 -6.97
C ARG A 145 18.89 -1.91 -8.43
N HIS A 146 17.62 -1.62 -8.74
CA HIS A 146 17.18 -1.39 -10.12
C HIS A 146 17.78 -0.12 -10.74
N PHE A 147 17.85 0.96 -9.96
CA PHE A 147 18.34 2.26 -10.44
C PHE A 147 19.83 2.48 -10.18
N GLY A 148 20.52 1.55 -9.55
CA GLY A 148 21.96 1.65 -9.27
C GLY A 148 22.27 2.78 -8.29
N VAL A 149 21.42 3.03 -7.29
CA VAL A 149 21.60 4.08 -6.28
C VAL A 149 21.82 3.48 -4.89
N ASP A 150 22.51 4.23 -4.02
CA ASP A 150 22.70 3.82 -2.64
C ASP A 150 21.34 3.71 -1.91
N PRO A 151 21.01 2.54 -1.33
CA PRO A 151 19.76 2.36 -0.59
C PRO A 151 19.64 3.32 0.61
N ARG A 152 20.73 3.78 1.19
CA ARG A 152 20.74 4.76 2.29
C ARG A 152 20.17 6.12 1.92
N ARG A 153 20.00 6.43 0.62
CA ARG A 153 19.29 7.62 0.16
C ARG A 153 17.79 7.58 0.40
N PHE A 154 17.23 6.40 0.70
CA PHE A 154 15.80 6.23 0.93
C PHE A 154 15.51 6.13 2.43
N THR A 155 14.61 6.98 2.90
CA THR A 155 13.99 6.81 4.21
C THR A 155 12.72 5.96 4.06
N VAL A 156 12.62 4.90 4.84
CA VAL A 156 11.43 4.03 4.84
C VAL A 156 10.34 4.67 5.69
N ILE A 157 9.19 4.88 5.06
CA ILE A 157 7.96 5.43 5.64
C ILE A 157 6.87 4.38 5.43
N HIS A 158 6.61 3.56 6.43
CA HIS A 158 5.61 2.51 6.32
C HIS A 158 4.21 3.09 6.11
N ASN A 159 3.34 2.34 5.41
CA ASN A 159 1.92 2.61 5.46
C ASN A 159 1.40 2.32 6.88
N GLY A 160 0.36 3.01 7.28
CA GLY A 160 -0.37 2.72 8.51
C GLY A 160 -1.65 1.94 8.23
N ALA A 161 -2.27 1.46 9.28
CA ALA A 161 -3.63 1.00 9.24
C ALA A 161 -4.57 2.15 9.64
N ASP A 162 -5.71 2.25 8.97
CA ASP A 162 -6.71 3.29 9.23
C ASP A 162 -7.56 2.90 10.45
N ALA A 163 -7.85 3.84 11.34
CA ALA A 163 -8.66 3.61 12.54
C ALA A 163 -10.10 3.11 12.25
N ARG A 164 -10.57 3.26 11.02
CA ARG A 164 -11.85 2.68 10.56
C ARG A 164 -11.85 1.16 10.55
N PHE A 165 -10.70 0.55 10.29
CA PHE A 165 -10.53 -0.89 10.39
C PHE A 165 -10.25 -1.26 11.85
N HIS A 166 -11.21 -1.86 12.52
CA HIS A 166 -11.10 -2.25 13.93
C HIS A 166 -11.94 -3.51 14.20
N PRO A 167 -11.64 -4.28 15.25
CA PRO A 167 -12.45 -5.42 15.64
C PRO A 167 -13.90 -5.02 15.92
N GLY A 168 -14.83 -5.92 15.70
CA GLY A 168 -16.25 -5.69 15.93
C GLY A 168 -17.08 -6.92 15.60
N GLU A 169 -18.39 -6.77 15.63
CA GLU A 169 -19.31 -7.86 15.31
C GLU A 169 -19.18 -8.29 13.85
N ALA A 170 -19.15 -9.59 13.63
CA ALA A 170 -19.21 -10.20 12.32
C ALA A 170 -20.66 -10.23 11.81
N ALA A 171 -20.88 -9.96 10.53
CA ALA A 171 -22.18 -10.17 9.94
C ALA A 171 -22.51 -11.68 9.91
N ALA A 172 -23.75 -12.03 10.31
CA ALA A 172 -24.21 -13.41 10.19
C ALA A 172 -24.31 -13.84 8.72
N GLY A 173 -23.97 -15.09 8.43
CA GLY A 173 -24.04 -15.60 7.07
C GLY A 173 -23.27 -16.91 6.87
N ARG A 174 -23.16 -17.32 5.60
CA ARG A 174 -22.31 -18.45 5.24
C ARG A 174 -20.85 -18.15 5.53
N PRO A 175 -20.06 -19.13 6.02
CA PRO A 175 -18.63 -18.98 6.19
C PRO A 175 -17.94 -18.66 4.85
N TYR A 176 -16.95 -17.79 4.88
CA TYR A 176 -16.24 -17.38 3.66
C TYR A 176 -14.78 -17.03 3.91
N LEU A 177 -13.98 -17.21 2.85
CA LEU A 177 -12.68 -16.60 2.67
C LEU A 177 -12.85 -15.29 1.91
N LEU A 178 -12.04 -14.29 2.25
CA LEU A 178 -12.10 -12.96 1.61
C LEU A 178 -10.81 -12.68 0.84
N ALA A 179 -10.94 -12.06 -0.33
CA ALA A 179 -9.82 -11.51 -1.08
C ALA A 179 -10.14 -10.10 -1.55
N VAL A 180 -9.16 -9.21 -1.47
CA VAL A 180 -9.19 -7.90 -2.13
C VAL A 180 -8.20 -7.94 -3.28
N SER A 181 -8.68 -7.91 -4.50
CA SER A 181 -7.85 -8.18 -5.67
C SER A 181 -8.24 -7.34 -6.88
N SER A 182 -7.36 -7.31 -7.85
CA SER A 182 -7.56 -6.75 -9.17
C SER A 182 -7.06 -7.76 -10.22
N PRO A 183 -7.48 -7.65 -11.51
CA PRO A 183 -7.08 -8.59 -12.54
C PRO A 183 -5.61 -8.47 -12.98
N ASN A 184 -4.80 -7.72 -12.26
CA ASN A 184 -3.38 -7.56 -12.54
C ASN A 184 -2.62 -8.87 -12.27
N ALA A 185 -1.71 -9.24 -13.17
CA ALA A 185 -0.98 -10.50 -13.11
C ALA A 185 -0.24 -10.73 -11.77
N HIS A 186 0.39 -9.66 -11.23
CA HIS A 186 1.12 -9.74 -9.96
C HIS A 186 0.23 -10.04 -8.75
N LYS A 187 -1.10 -9.85 -8.85
CA LYS A 187 -2.05 -10.22 -7.77
C LYS A 187 -2.34 -11.71 -7.70
N ASN A 188 -1.86 -12.49 -8.67
CA ASN A 188 -1.91 -13.95 -8.70
C ASN A 188 -3.32 -14.55 -8.59
N PHE A 189 -4.29 -13.81 -9.13
CA PHE A 189 -5.70 -14.09 -8.92
C PHE A 189 -6.14 -15.43 -9.52
N ALA A 190 -5.63 -15.78 -10.72
CA ALA A 190 -5.99 -17.04 -11.37
C ALA A 190 -5.58 -18.27 -10.54
N ARG A 191 -4.38 -18.21 -9.92
CA ARG A 191 -3.91 -19.31 -9.07
C ARG A 191 -4.70 -19.39 -7.77
N MET A 192 -5.12 -18.25 -7.20
CA MET A 192 -6.02 -18.24 -6.04
C MET A 192 -7.36 -18.92 -6.35
N LEU A 193 -7.94 -18.69 -7.53
CA LEU A 193 -9.19 -19.36 -7.95
C LEU A 193 -8.98 -20.86 -8.13
N SER A 194 -7.88 -21.29 -8.73
CA SER A 194 -7.54 -22.72 -8.88
C SER A 194 -7.39 -23.41 -7.51
N ALA A 195 -6.62 -22.80 -6.61
CA ALA A 195 -6.46 -23.28 -5.24
C ALA A 195 -7.79 -23.34 -4.47
N PHE A 196 -8.63 -22.32 -4.61
CA PHE A 196 -9.97 -22.33 -4.00
C PHE A 196 -10.84 -23.42 -4.59
N GLY A 197 -10.74 -23.72 -5.89
CA GLY A 197 -11.45 -24.84 -6.50
C GLY A 197 -11.14 -26.17 -5.82
N ARG A 198 -9.86 -26.46 -5.59
CA ARG A 198 -9.39 -27.65 -4.85
C ARG A 198 -9.89 -27.66 -3.40
N PHE A 199 -9.74 -26.55 -2.69
CA PHE A 199 -10.24 -26.38 -1.32
C PHE A 199 -11.75 -26.65 -1.22
N ALA A 200 -12.55 -26.14 -2.16
CA ALA A 200 -14.00 -26.26 -2.17
C ALA A 200 -14.52 -27.69 -2.36
N GLU A 201 -13.71 -28.64 -2.86
CA GLU A 201 -14.06 -30.05 -2.98
C GLU A 201 -14.30 -30.67 -1.59
N THR A 202 -13.51 -30.27 -0.60
CA THR A 202 -13.61 -30.76 0.79
C THR A 202 -14.40 -29.81 1.71
N HIS A 203 -14.57 -28.56 1.32
CA HIS A 203 -15.24 -27.51 2.11
C HIS A 203 -16.42 -26.89 1.34
N PRO A 204 -17.46 -27.71 1.05
CA PRO A 204 -18.56 -27.29 0.21
C PRO A 204 -19.42 -26.15 0.77
N ASP A 205 -19.34 -25.80 2.01
CA ASP A 205 -20.13 -24.74 2.64
C ASP A 205 -19.43 -23.38 2.69
N VAL A 206 -18.13 -23.33 2.35
CA VAL A 206 -17.34 -22.11 2.38
C VAL A 206 -17.38 -21.39 1.02
N GLU A 207 -17.60 -20.07 1.04
CA GLU A 207 -17.55 -19.20 -0.14
C GLU A 207 -16.18 -18.51 -0.26
N LEU A 208 -15.77 -18.11 -1.48
CA LEU A 208 -14.74 -17.11 -1.70
C LEU A 208 -15.41 -15.80 -2.11
N ARG A 209 -15.26 -14.75 -1.31
CA ARG A 209 -15.74 -13.41 -1.64
C ARG A 209 -14.58 -12.56 -2.13
N VAL A 210 -14.76 -11.94 -3.29
CA VAL A 210 -13.72 -11.14 -3.95
C VAL A 210 -14.18 -9.71 -4.11
N VAL A 211 -13.46 -8.79 -3.47
CA VAL A 211 -13.65 -7.36 -3.58
C VAL A 211 -12.64 -6.79 -4.59
N GLY A 212 -13.09 -5.91 -5.47
CA GLY A 212 -12.24 -5.22 -6.43
C GLY A 212 -12.88 -5.02 -7.80
N SER A 213 -12.20 -4.29 -8.68
CA SER A 213 -12.75 -3.97 -9.98
C SER A 213 -12.67 -5.14 -10.96
N GLN A 214 -13.80 -5.51 -11.53
CA GLN A 214 -13.84 -6.33 -12.74
C GLN A 214 -13.54 -5.43 -13.96
N THR A 215 -12.45 -5.67 -14.66
CA THR A 215 -12.24 -5.03 -15.97
C THR A 215 -12.77 -5.91 -17.07
N ASN A 216 -13.59 -5.32 -17.96
CA ASN A 216 -14.41 -6.01 -18.97
C ASN A 216 -13.68 -6.92 -19.98
N SER A 217 -12.35 -6.87 -20.08
CA SER A 217 -11.61 -7.61 -21.11
C SER A 217 -10.98 -8.93 -20.67
N PHE A 218 -10.81 -9.15 -19.34
CA PHE A 218 -10.26 -10.42 -18.83
C PHE A 218 -11.25 -11.19 -17.95
N ALA A 219 -12.25 -10.51 -17.38
CA ALA A 219 -13.17 -11.07 -16.42
C ALA A 219 -14.17 -12.05 -17.06
N ARG A 220 -14.74 -11.72 -18.21
CA ARG A 220 -15.80 -12.56 -18.80
C ARG A 220 -15.33 -13.96 -19.20
N GLN A 221 -14.17 -14.09 -19.81
CA GLN A 221 -13.74 -15.36 -20.41
C GLN A 221 -13.14 -16.37 -19.42
N ARG A 222 -12.69 -15.94 -18.23
CA ARG A 222 -12.12 -16.82 -17.19
C ARG A 222 -13.00 -16.98 -15.95
N TYR A 223 -14.00 -16.11 -15.75
CA TYR A 223 -14.87 -16.14 -14.58
C TYR A 223 -16.19 -16.89 -14.81
N GLU A 224 -16.57 -17.13 -16.07
CA GLU A 224 -17.70 -18.04 -16.41
C GLU A 224 -17.40 -19.49 -15.98
N ASP A 225 -16.11 -19.87 -15.92
CA ASP A 225 -15.63 -21.15 -15.39
C ASP A 225 -15.23 -21.11 -13.90
N SER A 226 -15.56 -20.03 -13.17
CA SER A 226 -15.23 -19.93 -11.75
C SER A 226 -15.98 -21.00 -10.94
N PRO A 227 -15.35 -21.58 -9.91
CA PRO A 227 -16.04 -22.52 -9.02
C PRO A 227 -17.36 -21.94 -8.51
N ALA A 228 -18.40 -22.75 -8.42
CA ALA A 228 -19.79 -22.36 -8.16
C ALA A 228 -20.02 -21.52 -6.88
N ARG A 229 -18.95 -21.24 -6.09
CA ARG A 229 -19.01 -20.54 -4.81
C ARG A 229 -18.10 -19.32 -4.72
N VAL A 230 -17.64 -18.80 -5.86
CA VAL A 230 -16.90 -17.53 -5.90
C VAL A 230 -17.91 -16.40 -6.14
N ARG A 231 -17.92 -15.42 -5.23
CA ARG A 231 -18.75 -14.23 -5.33
C ARG A 231 -17.90 -12.99 -5.55
N PHE A 232 -18.11 -12.33 -6.68
CA PHE A 232 -17.49 -11.05 -6.99
C PHE A 232 -18.40 -9.93 -6.50
N LEU A 233 -17.92 -9.17 -5.49
CA LEU A 233 -18.70 -8.09 -4.88
C LEU A 233 -18.51 -6.74 -5.60
N GLY A 234 -17.56 -6.67 -6.54
CA GLY A 234 -17.21 -5.40 -7.16
C GLY A 234 -16.44 -4.48 -6.23
N ARG A 235 -16.58 -3.18 -6.43
CA ARG A 235 -16.02 -2.16 -5.54
C ARG A 235 -17.02 -1.84 -4.46
N ILE A 236 -16.55 -1.79 -3.25
CA ILE A 236 -17.30 -1.45 -2.05
C ILE A 236 -16.61 -0.30 -1.33
N ASP A 237 -17.26 0.32 -0.38
CA ASP A 237 -16.66 1.33 0.50
C ASP A 237 -15.89 0.68 1.67
N ASP A 238 -15.20 1.51 2.45
CA ASP A 238 -14.35 1.04 3.55
C ASP A 238 -15.18 0.47 4.72
N ASP A 239 -16.41 0.92 4.93
CA ASP A 239 -17.28 0.43 6.01
C ASP A 239 -17.81 -0.98 5.68
N GLU A 240 -18.22 -1.18 4.43
CA GLU A 240 -18.61 -2.51 3.92
C GLU A 240 -17.41 -3.47 3.92
N LEU A 241 -16.21 -2.99 3.54
CA LEU A 241 -14.98 -3.78 3.57
C LEU A 241 -14.60 -4.16 5.01
N THR A 242 -14.73 -3.25 5.97
CA THR A 242 -14.51 -3.52 7.40
C THR A 242 -15.42 -4.64 7.89
N THR A 243 -16.70 -4.59 7.53
CA THR A 243 -17.67 -5.64 7.87
C THR A 243 -17.30 -6.99 7.27
N LEU A 244 -16.81 -7.00 6.03
CA LEU A 244 -16.34 -8.22 5.38
C LEU A 244 -15.07 -8.80 6.03
N TYR A 245 -14.12 -7.96 6.42
CA TYR A 245 -12.96 -8.46 7.16
C TYR A 245 -13.35 -9.12 8.47
N ARG A 246 -14.24 -8.50 9.25
CA ARG A 246 -14.70 -9.02 10.54
C ARG A 246 -15.39 -10.39 10.44
N GLY A 247 -16.10 -10.63 9.34
CA GLY A 247 -16.85 -11.87 9.14
C GLY A 247 -16.09 -12.97 8.40
N ALA A 248 -14.91 -12.69 7.86
CA ALA A 248 -14.14 -13.67 7.10
C ALA A 248 -13.41 -14.68 8.01
N LEU A 249 -13.43 -15.96 7.63
CA LEU A 249 -12.61 -16.99 8.28
C LEU A 249 -11.13 -16.73 8.08
N ALA A 250 -10.74 -16.23 6.91
CA ALA A 250 -9.39 -15.71 6.61
C ALA A 250 -9.43 -14.75 5.41
N PHE A 251 -8.46 -13.85 5.39
CA PHE A 251 -8.13 -13.03 4.25
C PHE A 251 -7.00 -13.67 3.45
N VAL A 252 -7.22 -13.88 2.14
CA VAL A 252 -6.28 -14.57 1.25
C VAL A 252 -5.60 -13.56 0.32
N PHE A 253 -4.27 -13.47 0.41
CA PHE A 253 -3.48 -12.48 -0.31
C PHE A 253 -2.23 -13.10 -0.96
N PRO A 254 -2.38 -13.83 -2.07
CA PRO A 254 -1.29 -14.58 -2.71
C PRO A 254 -0.48 -13.73 -3.71
N SER A 255 -0.42 -12.42 -3.54
CA SER A 255 0.26 -11.50 -4.46
C SER A 255 1.74 -11.84 -4.63
N LEU A 256 2.20 -11.88 -5.89
CA LEU A 256 3.60 -12.15 -6.25
C LEU A 256 4.53 -10.99 -5.90
N TYR A 257 4.00 -9.77 -5.95
CA TYR A 257 4.78 -8.55 -5.74
C TYR A 257 3.92 -7.42 -5.16
N GLU A 258 4.39 -6.86 -4.04
CA GLU A 258 3.79 -5.71 -3.35
C GLU A 258 4.89 -4.82 -2.79
N GLY A 259 4.70 -3.51 -2.88
CA GLY A 259 5.60 -2.57 -2.21
C GLY A 259 5.43 -2.57 -0.69
N PHE A 260 4.20 -2.81 -0.19
CA PHE A 260 3.90 -2.88 1.25
C PHE A 260 2.80 -3.91 1.56
N GLY A 261 1.60 -3.77 0.97
CA GLY A 261 0.46 -4.63 1.25
C GLY A 261 -0.46 -4.06 2.34
N ILE A 262 -1.17 -2.98 2.04
CA ILE A 262 -2.16 -2.37 2.95
C ILE A 262 -3.30 -3.35 3.30
N PRO A 263 -3.94 -4.07 2.33
CA PRO A 263 -5.09 -4.91 2.64
C PRO A 263 -4.87 -6.00 3.69
N PRO A 264 -3.73 -6.74 3.72
CA PRO A 264 -3.46 -7.67 4.80
C PRO A 264 -3.38 -7.00 6.19
N LEU A 265 -2.85 -5.78 6.26
CA LEU A 265 -2.78 -5.04 7.51
C LEU A 265 -4.17 -4.57 7.98
N GLU A 266 -5.02 -4.10 7.07
CA GLU A 266 -6.43 -3.77 7.32
C GLU A 266 -7.21 -4.99 7.84
N ALA A 267 -7.00 -6.16 7.22
CA ALA A 267 -7.58 -7.42 7.65
C ALA A 267 -7.17 -7.76 9.08
N GLN A 268 -5.87 -7.67 9.40
CA GLN A 268 -5.36 -7.90 10.77
C GLN A 268 -5.96 -6.94 11.78
N GLN A 269 -6.11 -5.67 11.42
CA GLN A 269 -6.72 -4.66 12.27
C GLN A 269 -8.19 -4.97 12.61
N CYS A 270 -8.91 -5.62 11.69
CA CYS A 270 -10.27 -6.10 11.92
C CYS A 270 -10.34 -7.43 12.69
N GLY A 271 -9.21 -8.03 13.06
CA GLY A 271 -9.15 -9.35 13.69
C GLY A 271 -9.35 -10.49 12.69
N CYS A 272 -9.07 -10.29 11.40
CA CYS A 272 -9.16 -11.32 10.38
C CYS A 272 -7.82 -12.06 10.24
N PRO A 273 -7.77 -13.41 10.34
CA PRO A 273 -6.59 -14.20 10.03
C PRO A 273 -6.11 -13.97 8.59
N VAL A 274 -4.81 -13.96 8.37
CA VAL A 274 -4.23 -13.70 7.04
C VAL A 274 -3.47 -14.91 6.51
N ILE A 275 -3.76 -15.28 5.26
CA ILE A 275 -2.97 -16.21 4.44
C ILE A 275 -2.30 -15.38 3.35
N ALA A 276 -0.98 -15.33 3.32
CA ALA A 276 -0.24 -14.46 2.40
C ALA A 276 0.89 -15.19 1.68
N ALA A 277 1.22 -14.73 0.48
CA ALA A 277 2.41 -15.20 -0.22
C ALA A 277 3.69 -14.88 0.59
N ARG A 278 4.63 -15.83 0.66
CA ARG A 278 5.99 -15.57 1.17
C ARG A 278 6.81 -14.86 0.10
N ALA A 279 6.39 -13.65 -0.27
CA ALA A 279 6.99 -12.89 -1.37
C ALA A 279 7.02 -11.39 -1.07
N ALA A 280 7.96 -10.69 -1.71
CA ALA A 280 8.09 -9.25 -1.66
C ALA A 280 8.11 -8.69 -0.22
N SER A 281 7.32 -7.66 0.08
CA SER A 281 7.25 -7.03 1.40
C SER A 281 6.45 -7.83 2.44
N MET A 282 5.74 -8.90 2.07
CA MET A 282 4.86 -9.61 3.01
C MET A 282 5.56 -10.15 4.26
N PRO A 283 6.76 -10.77 4.17
CA PRO A 283 7.48 -11.21 5.36
C PRO A 283 7.91 -10.06 6.30
N GLU A 284 8.22 -8.88 5.74
CA GLU A 284 8.54 -7.67 6.51
C GLU A 284 7.31 -7.12 7.24
N VAL A 285 6.18 -7.01 6.52
CA VAL A 285 4.96 -6.37 7.01
C VAL A 285 4.21 -7.26 7.97
N LEU A 286 4.06 -8.55 7.67
CA LEU A 286 3.24 -9.47 8.47
C LEU A 286 4.06 -10.27 9.51
N ALA A 287 5.38 -10.29 9.41
CA ALA A 287 6.27 -11.01 10.33
C ALA A 287 5.77 -12.45 10.60
N SER A 288 5.46 -12.81 11.85
CA SER A 288 4.92 -14.13 12.24
C SER A 288 3.39 -14.18 12.38
N SER A 289 2.68 -13.13 11.95
CA SER A 289 1.23 -12.98 12.17
C SER A 289 0.36 -13.47 11.01
N ALA A 290 0.93 -14.24 10.08
CA ALA A 290 0.21 -14.79 8.93
C ALA A 290 0.64 -16.23 8.64
N VAL A 291 -0.23 -16.99 7.99
CA VAL A 291 0.15 -18.24 7.34
C VAL A 291 0.75 -17.89 5.98
N TYR A 292 1.99 -18.32 5.77
CA TYR A 292 2.68 -18.07 4.51
C TYR A 292 2.60 -19.26 3.58
N VAL A 293 2.46 -18.96 2.29
CA VAL A 293 2.41 -19.94 1.21
C VAL A 293 3.42 -19.60 0.11
N ASP A 294 3.86 -20.61 -0.63
CA ASP A 294 4.52 -20.40 -1.91
C ASP A 294 3.49 -19.88 -2.93
N PRO A 295 3.64 -18.64 -3.44
CA PRO A 295 2.67 -18.07 -4.37
C PRO A 295 2.60 -18.80 -5.72
N TYR A 296 3.52 -19.71 -6.00
CA TYR A 296 3.54 -20.53 -7.22
C TYR A 296 2.96 -21.92 -7.03
N ASP A 297 2.67 -22.34 -5.78
CA ASP A 297 2.11 -23.64 -5.45
C ASP A 297 0.61 -23.52 -5.09
N GLU A 298 -0.25 -24.09 -5.96
CA GLU A 298 -1.70 -24.07 -5.75
C GLU A 298 -2.14 -25.04 -4.65
N ILE A 299 -1.35 -26.11 -4.41
CA ILE A 299 -1.65 -27.10 -3.38
C ILE A 299 -1.35 -26.48 -2.01
N ASP A 300 -0.17 -25.86 -1.83
CA ASP A 300 0.20 -25.18 -0.60
C ASP A 300 -0.83 -24.10 -0.22
N LEU A 301 -1.33 -23.34 -1.21
CA LEU A 301 -2.36 -22.34 -0.99
C LEU A 301 -3.70 -22.97 -0.59
N ALA A 302 -4.12 -24.09 -1.23
CA ALA A 302 -5.35 -24.78 -0.87
C ALA A 302 -5.28 -25.41 0.54
N ASP A 303 -4.13 -26.04 0.87
CA ASP A 303 -3.86 -26.62 2.18
C ASP A 303 -3.82 -25.57 3.29
N ALA A 304 -3.26 -24.39 3.00
CA ALA A 304 -3.29 -23.26 3.93
C ALA A 304 -4.71 -22.75 4.18
N MET A 305 -5.58 -22.70 3.16
CA MET A 305 -7.00 -22.36 3.33
C MET A 305 -7.69 -23.41 4.23
N ALA A 306 -7.51 -24.70 3.96
CA ALA A 306 -8.08 -25.78 4.76
C ALA A 306 -7.59 -25.71 6.21
N ARG A 307 -6.30 -25.60 6.43
CA ARG A 307 -5.69 -25.53 7.77
C ARG A 307 -6.24 -24.36 8.60
N VAL A 308 -6.41 -23.17 8.00
CA VAL A 308 -6.97 -22.03 8.74
C VAL A 308 -8.47 -22.19 8.98
N VAL A 309 -9.21 -22.80 8.06
CA VAL A 309 -10.66 -23.04 8.21
C VAL A 309 -10.95 -24.12 9.24
N ASP A 310 -10.15 -25.20 9.29
CA ASP A 310 -10.41 -26.36 10.15
C ASP A 310 -9.88 -26.19 11.58
N ASP A 311 -8.89 -25.30 11.80
CA ASP A 311 -8.26 -25.12 13.10
C ASP A 311 -8.66 -23.78 13.77
N PRO A 312 -9.68 -23.78 14.65
CA PRO A 312 -10.08 -22.59 15.40
C PRO A 312 -8.98 -22.05 16.33
N THR A 313 -8.09 -22.92 16.82
CA THR A 313 -6.98 -22.53 17.69
C THR A 313 -5.95 -21.73 16.90
N LEU A 314 -5.60 -22.20 15.70
CA LEU A 314 -4.74 -21.46 14.79
C LEU A 314 -5.37 -20.11 14.43
N ARG A 315 -6.67 -20.05 14.12
CA ARG A 315 -7.35 -18.77 13.84
C ARG A 315 -7.25 -17.81 15.02
N ALA A 316 -7.53 -18.29 16.24
CA ALA A 316 -7.44 -17.44 17.44
C ALA A 316 -6.01 -16.90 17.64
N HIS A 317 -5.00 -17.74 17.43
CA HIS A 317 -3.59 -17.32 17.46
C HIS A 317 -3.29 -16.24 16.41
N LEU A 318 -3.72 -16.44 15.15
CA LEU A 318 -3.50 -15.49 14.05
C LEU A 318 -4.21 -14.16 14.29
N VAL A 319 -5.41 -14.17 14.87
CA VAL A 319 -6.12 -12.94 15.28
C VAL A 319 -5.29 -12.16 16.29
N ALA A 320 -4.86 -12.80 17.38
CA ALA A 320 -4.09 -12.14 18.43
C ALA A 320 -2.75 -11.60 17.89
N ALA A 321 -2.03 -12.41 17.11
CA ALA A 321 -0.77 -12.03 16.50
C ALA A 321 -0.96 -10.90 15.47
N GLY A 322 -2.04 -10.94 14.69
CA GLY A 322 -2.37 -9.93 13.70
C GLY A 322 -2.68 -8.56 14.30
N LEU A 323 -3.49 -8.52 15.36
CA LEU A 323 -3.79 -7.29 16.11
C LEU A 323 -2.50 -6.66 16.65
N THR A 324 -1.65 -7.45 17.31
CA THR A 324 -0.35 -6.99 17.82
C THR A 324 0.56 -6.50 16.69
N ASN A 325 0.57 -7.20 15.54
CA ASN A 325 1.36 -6.79 14.39
C ASN A 325 0.88 -5.45 13.81
N ALA A 326 -0.43 -5.23 13.73
CA ALA A 326 -1.02 -4.00 13.18
C ALA A 326 -0.63 -2.75 14.00
N GLU A 327 -0.43 -2.87 15.31
CA GLU A 327 0.03 -1.77 16.18
C GLU A 327 1.41 -1.22 15.81
N ARG A 328 2.22 -1.97 15.06
CA ARG A 328 3.54 -1.50 14.58
C ARG A 328 3.44 -0.40 13.52
N PHE A 329 2.26 -0.21 12.92
CA PHE A 329 2.06 0.61 11.73
C PHE A 329 1.04 1.71 11.99
N SER A 330 1.54 2.93 12.12
CA SER A 330 0.73 4.12 12.42
C SER A 330 0.99 5.22 11.38
N TRP A 331 -0.08 5.78 10.81
CA TRP A 331 0.03 6.94 9.93
C TRP A 331 0.65 8.13 10.63
N ARG A 332 0.33 8.32 11.92
CA ARG A 332 0.92 9.38 12.75
C ARG A 332 2.43 9.25 12.84
N THR A 333 2.94 8.07 13.24
CA THR A 333 4.39 7.81 13.32
C THR A 333 5.07 7.97 11.97
N SER A 334 4.42 7.54 10.89
CA SER A 334 4.93 7.69 9.52
C SER A 334 5.02 9.16 9.11
N ALA A 335 4.02 9.97 9.43
CA ALA A 335 4.04 11.42 9.17
C ALA A 335 5.07 12.16 10.02
N GLU A 336 5.29 11.76 11.27
CA GLU A 336 6.36 12.30 12.12
C GLU A 336 7.75 12.05 11.50
N ARG A 337 7.97 10.86 10.93
CA ARG A 337 9.20 10.56 10.19
C ARG A 337 9.33 11.42 8.92
N VAL A 338 8.26 11.64 8.17
CA VAL A 338 8.28 12.55 7.02
C VAL A 338 8.57 13.98 7.47
N SER A 339 7.98 14.44 8.59
CA SER A 339 8.26 15.75 9.18
C SER A 339 9.72 15.90 9.56
N ALA A 340 10.35 14.88 10.14
CA ALA A 340 11.78 14.89 10.48
C ALA A 340 12.65 15.04 9.22
N VAL A 341 12.37 14.30 8.14
CA VAL A 341 13.08 14.45 6.85
C VAL A 341 12.93 15.87 6.28
N ILE A 342 11.74 16.46 6.42
CA ILE A 342 11.49 17.85 6.02
C ILE A 342 12.36 18.82 6.83
N ASP A 343 12.40 18.66 8.16
CA ASP A 343 13.15 19.55 9.06
C ASP A 343 14.66 19.44 8.82
N ASP A 344 15.18 18.24 8.59
CA ASP A 344 16.60 18.03 8.23
C ASP A 344 16.98 18.76 6.94
N LEU A 345 16.12 18.73 5.92
CA LEU A 345 16.35 19.47 4.67
C LEU A 345 16.26 20.99 4.85
N LEU A 346 15.31 21.47 5.67
CA LEU A 346 15.13 22.92 5.92
C LEU A 346 16.24 23.50 6.81
N ALA A 347 16.83 22.70 7.69
CA ALA A 347 17.96 23.09 8.52
C ALA A 347 19.29 23.24 7.74
N GLY A 348 19.30 22.97 6.44
CA GLY A 348 20.49 23.10 5.60
C GLY A 348 21.38 21.87 5.57
N GLY A 349 20.87 20.72 5.95
CA GLY A 349 21.51 19.41 5.86
C GLY A 349 21.66 18.88 4.43
N GLY A 350 22.15 19.67 3.51
CA GLY A 350 22.54 19.25 2.17
C GLY A 350 23.89 18.56 2.19
N GLY A 351 23.94 17.29 2.59
CA GLY A 351 25.17 16.50 2.51
C GLY A 351 25.41 15.66 3.75
N GLY A 352 24.79 14.49 3.79
CA GLY A 352 25.11 13.49 4.82
C GLY A 352 23.85 12.91 5.45
N THR A 353 23.51 11.73 5.04
CA THR A 353 22.47 10.87 5.59
C THR A 353 22.61 10.71 7.09
N ALA A 354 21.80 11.40 7.88
CA ALA A 354 21.55 10.98 9.25
C ALA A 354 20.68 9.73 9.19
N VAL A 355 21.29 8.58 9.32
CA VAL A 355 20.60 7.31 9.56
C VAL A 355 20.01 7.38 10.95
N VAL A 356 18.72 7.65 11.04
CA VAL A 356 17.98 7.41 12.29
C VAL A 356 17.59 5.94 12.30
N ASP A 357 18.56 5.07 12.54
CA ASP A 357 18.34 3.69 12.93
C ASP A 357 18.04 3.66 14.43
N GLY A 358 16.76 3.72 14.77
CA GLY A 358 16.31 3.37 16.12
C GLY A 358 15.97 1.87 16.12
N PRO A 359 16.66 1.04 16.94
CA PRO A 359 16.36 -0.38 16.97
C PRO A 359 14.99 -0.62 17.60
N VAL A 360 14.11 -1.29 16.86
CA VAL A 360 13.00 -2.04 17.47
C VAL A 360 13.63 -3.09 18.37
N LYS A 361 13.57 -2.90 19.68
CA LYS A 361 14.03 -3.90 20.65
C LYS A 361 13.21 -5.17 20.46
N ALA A 362 13.82 -6.17 19.86
CA ALA A 362 13.34 -7.54 19.94
C ALA A 362 13.42 -7.95 21.42
N SER A 363 12.28 -8.27 22.03
CA SER A 363 12.23 -8.87 23.35
C SER A 363 12.88 -10.25 23.27
N ALA A 364 14.01 -10.40 23.94
CA ALA A 364 14.69 -11.68 24.08
C ALA A 364 13.81 -12.63 24.91
N SER A 365 13.44 -13.78 24.34
CA SER A 365 12.91 -14.91 25.09
C SER A 365 13.96 -15.44 26.07
N PRO A 366 13.58 -15.80 27.31
CA PRO A 366 14.50 -16.42 28.25
C PRO A 366 14.86 -17.83 27.77
N ARG A 367 16.16 -18.10 27.70
CA ARG A 367 16.67 -19.47 27.54
C ARG A 367 16.31 -20.26 28.81
N SER A 368 15.47 -21.27 28.67
CA SER A 368 15.35 -22.31 29.71
C SER A 368 16.59 -23.20 29.65
N GLY A 369 17.41 -23.13 30.68
CA GLY A 369 18.44 -24.11 30.94
C GLY A 369 17.88 -25.30 31.69
N ALA A 370 18.55 -26.41 31.49
CA ALA A 370 18.53 -27.77 32.05
C ALA A 370 17.80 -28.80 31.24
#